data_2db85ed4599cf8056b3d855cf87aabe7
#
_entry.id   2db85ed4599cf8056b3d855cf87aabe7
#
_cell.length_a   1.000
_cell.length_b   1.000
_cell.length_c   1.000
_cell.angle_alpha   90.00
_cell.angle_beta   90.00
_cell.angle_gamma   90.00
#
_symmetry.space_group_name_H-M   'P 1'
#
loop_
_entity.id
_entity.type
_entity.pdbx_description
1 polymer ?
#
loop_
_entity_poly.entity_id
_entity_poly.type
_entity_poly.pdbx_seq_one_letter_code
_entity_poly.pdbx_strand_id
1 'polypeptide(L)'
;MAPGERVPFFACGLSCVMHPKNPFAPTMHFNYRYFETDGGVWWFGGGTDITPSYLDEDDMKHFHGSYKAACDKHDSEFYPKFKKWADDYFQIPHRGETRGLGGIFFDDLNDRDPEKLLLFAEEGLKTVVPAYLPIIAKHKDDVYTQQQKEWQLMRRGRYVEFNLVYDRGTIFGLKTGGRIESILMSLPETARWEYDHQILEGSKEAEIMKVFKTPRNWV
;
A
#
# COMPACT_ATOMS: atom_id res chain seq x y z
N MET A 1 -6.56 -27.73 -16.95
CA MET A 1 -7.74 -28.02 -16.10
C MET A 1 -8.99 -27.85 -16.96
N ALA A 2 -9.95 -28.74 -16.78
CA ALA A 2 -11.22 -28.63 -17.51
C ALA A 2 -12.04 -27.43 -16.93
N PRO A 3 -12.77 -26.68 -17.77
CA PRO A 3 -13.63 -25.60 -17.29
C PRO A 3 -14.65 -26.12 -16.29
N GLY A 4 -14.62 -25.61 -15.05
CA GLY A 4 -15.55 -25.98 -13.98
C GLY A 4 -15.01 -26.95 -12.91
N GLU A 5 -13.78 -27.43 -13.04
CA GLU A 5 -13.14 -28.25 -12.01
C GLU A 5 -12.80 -27.40 -10.78
N ARG A 6 -13.30 -27.80 -9.61
CA ARG A 6 -13.01 -27.15 -8.33
C ARG A 6 -11.77 -27.79 -7.73
N VAL A 7 -10.70 -27.03 -7.59
CA VAL A 7 -9.48 -27.44 -6.91
C VAL A 7 -9.53 -26.93 -5.47
N PRO A 8 -9.40 -27.80 -4.47
CA PRO A 8 -9.23 -27.37 -3.08
C PRO A 8 -8.00 -26.46 -2.95
N PHE A 9 -8.10 -25.45 -2.12
CA PHE A 9 -7.00 -24.52 -1.86
C PHE A 9 -6.92 -24.15 -0.38
N PHE A 10 -5.73 -23.75 0.03
CA PHE A 10 -5.49 -23.11 1.31
C PHE A 10 -4.97 -21.69 1.05
N ALA A 11 -5.47 -20.73 1.82
CA ALA A 11 -4.99 -19.36 1.78
C ALA A 11 -4.96 -18.78 3.19
N CYS A 12 -3.89 -18.10 3.53
CA CYS A 12 -3.78 -17.34 4.77
C CYS A 12 -3.08 -16.02 4.52
N GLY A 13 -3.34 -15.03 5.36
CA GLY A 13 -2.69 -13.74 5.26
C GLY A 13 -2.99 -12.85 6.43
N LEU A 14 -2.12 -11.85 6.61
CA LEU A 14 -2.29 -10.78 7.58
C LEU A 14 -2.28 -9.45 6.81
N SER A 15 -3.34 -8.68 6.98
CA SER A 15 -3.50 -7.37 6.35
C SER A 15 -3.97 -6.34 7.37
N CYS A 16 -3.45 -5.12 7.25
CA CYS A 16 -3.87 -4.00 8.08
C CYS A 16 -3.75 -2.70 7.30
N VAL A 17 -4.68 -1.79 7.55
CA VAL A 17 -4.59 -0.40 7.12
C VAL A 17 -4.74 0.50 8.34
N MET A 18 -3.87 1.49 8.45
CA MET A 18 -3.96 2.54 9.46
C MET A 18 -4.26 3.88 8.80
N HIS A 19 -5.39 4.51 9.19
CA HIS A 19 -5.80 5.83 8.74
C HIS A 19 -5.65 6.86 9.87
N PRO A 20 -4.49 7.51 10.02
CA PRO A 20 -4.24 8.44 11.12
C PRO A 20 -5.17 9.65 11.09
N LYS A 21 -5.54 10.16 12.28
CA LYS A 21 -6.36 11.36 12.39
C LYS A 21 -5.64 12.61 11.87
N ASN A 22 -4.34 12.74 12.18
CA ASN A 22 -3.54 13.91 11.78
C ASN A 22 -3.23 13.86 10.29
N PRO A 23 -3.44 14.94 9.51
CA PRO A 23 -3.17 14.99 8.07
C PRO A 23 -1.68 14.88 7.70
N PHE A 24 -0.77 15.17 8.62
CA PHE A 24 0.67 15.02 8.38
C PHE A 24 1.16 13.57 8.60
N ALA A 25 0.40 12.79 9.38
CA ALA A 25 0.70 11.37 9.55
C ALA A 25 0.16 10.56 8.36
N PRO A 26 1.00 9.80 7.64
CA PRO A 26 0.59 9.06 6.47
C PRO A 26 -0.28 7.85 6.80
N THR A 27 -1.18 7.48 5.89
CA THR A 27 -1.81 6.15 5.87
C THR A 27 -0.74 5.11 5.52
N MET A 28 -0.77 3.97 6.18
CA MET A 28 0.07 2.82 5.87
C MET A 28 -0.83 1.59 5.68
N HIS A 29 -0.52 0.81 4.66
CA HIS A 29 -1.12 -0.50 4.40
C HIS A 29 -0.03 -1.55 4.36
N PHE A 30 -0.31 -2.72 4.91
CA PHE A 30 0.46 -3.92 4.62
C PHE A 30 -0.44 -5.13 4.39
N ASN A 31 0.03 -6.05 3.58
CA ASN A 31 -0.55 -7.35 3.36
C ASN A 31 0.58 -8.34 3.11
N TYR A 32 0.58 -9.47 3.80
CA TYR A 32 1.45 -10.60 3.50
C TYR A 32 0.60 -11.85 3.52
N ARG A 33 0.65 -12.64 2.45
CA ARG A 33 -0.23 -13.78 2.21
C ARG A 33 0.48 -14.95 1.58
N TYR A 34 -0.03 -16.12 1.84
CA TYR A 34 0.34 -17.39 1.22
C TYR A 34 -0.89 -18.02 0.60
N PHE A 35 -0.71 -18.69 -0.52
CA PHE A 35 -1.72 -19.45 -1.23
C PHE A 35 -1.12 -20.76 -1.74
N GLU A 36 -1.90 -21.87 -1.64
CA GLU A 36 -1.56 -23.16 -2.24
C GLU A 36 -2.80 -23.91 -2.70
N THR A 37 -2.62 -24.84 -3.62
CA THR A 37 -3.65 -25.75 -4.11
C THR A 37 -3.21 -27.20 -3.93
N ASP A 38 -4.16 -28.12 -3.85
CA ASP A 38 -3.87 -29.57 -3.84
C ASP A 38 -3.11 -30.04 -5.09
N GLY A 39 -3.09 -29.26 -6.16
CA GLY A 39 -2.32 -29.51 -7.37
C GLY A 39 -0.83 -29.11 -7.27
N GLY A 40 -0.33 -28.70 -6.10
CA GLY A 40 1.07 -28.33 -5.89
C GLY A 40 1.44 -26.94 -6.41
N VAL A 41 0.46 -26.12 -6.80
CA VAL A 41 0.68 -24.70 -7.12
C VAL A 41 0.62 -23.88 -5.85
N TRP A 42 1.63 -23.06 -5.60
CA TRP A 42 1.70 -22.21 -4.43
C TRP A 42 2.42 -20.88 -4.76
N TRP A 43 2.17 -19.86 -3.99
CA TRP A 43 2.90 -18.59 -4.06
C TRP A 43 2.74 -17.73 -2.81
N PHE A 44 3.67 -16.81 -2.62
CA PHE A 44 3.56 -15.70 -1.69
C PHE A 44 3.15 -14.42 -2.43
N GLY A 45 2.37 -13.61 -1.76
CA GLY A 45 2.06 -12.25 -2.19
C GLY A 45 2.09 -11.30 -1.03
N GLY A 46 2.30 -10.02 -1.30
CA GLY A 46 2.29 -9.05 -0.23
C GLY A 46 2.92 -7.73 -0.57
N GLY A 47 3.18 -6.99 0.48
CA GLY A 47 3.84 -5.70 0.43
C GLY A 47 3.44 -4.81 1.58
N THR A 48 4.11 -3.68 1.65
CA THR A 48 3.78 -2.58 2.54
C THR A 48 3.97 -1.28 1.79
N ASP A 49 2.97 -0.41 1.85
CA ASP A 49 2.95 0.86 1.14
C ASP A 49 2.50 2.02 2.03
N ILE A 50 2.92 3.24 1.66
CA ILE A 50 2.67 4.45 2.43
C ILE A 50 1.96 5.50 1.58
N THR A 51 0.92 6.14 2.16
CA THR A 51 0.07 7.11 1.49
C THR A 51 0.00 8.40 2.33
N PRO A 52 0.95 9.32 2.21
CA PRO A 52 0.89 10.61 2.87
C PRO A 52 -0.09 11.57 2.19
N SER A 53 -0.60 12.56 2.94
CA SER A 53 -1.34 13.70 2.40
C SER A 53 -0.44 14.90 2.14
N TYR A 54 0.68 14.98 2.84
CA TYR A 54 1.74 15.97 2.69
C TYR A 54 3.09 15.28 2.55
N LEU A 55 3.96 15.85 1.74
CA LEU A 55 5.29 15.29 1.53
C LEU A 55 6.21 15.64 2.70
N ASP A 56 6.80 14.62 3.31
CA ASP A 56 7.98 14.70 4.17
C ASP A 56 9.03 13.76 3.59
N GLU A 57 10.11 14.32 3.06
CA GLU A 57 11.13 13.52 2.36
C GLU A 57 11.92 12.61 3.30
N ASP A 58 12.13 13.03 4.55
CA ASP A 58 12.87 12.24 5.52
C ASP A 58 12.05 11.03 5.97
N ASP A 59 10.74 11.18 6.10
CA ASP A 59 9.83 10.07 6.36
C ASP A 59 9.84 9.06 5.21
N MET A 60 9.83 9.55 3.97
CA MET A 60 9.88 8.66 2.81
C MET A 60 11.21 7.92 2.71
N LYS A 61 12.34 8.61 2.95
CA LYS A 61 13.67 7.97 3.00
C LYS A 61 13.74 6.92 4.11
N HIS A 62 13.24 7.23 5.29
CA HIS A 62 13.20 6.29 6.42
C HIS A 62 12.36 5.05 6.09
N PHE A 63 11.14 5.24 5.58
CA PHE A 63 10.24 4.15 5.24
C PHE A 63 10.82 3.25 4.14
N HIS A 64 11.22 3.84 3.03
CA HIS A 64 11.80 3.10 1.91
C HIS A 64 13.15 2.49 2.24
N GLY A 65 13.99 3.17 3.02
CA GLY A 65 15.25 2.64 3.52
C GLY A 65 15.08 1.41 4.41
N SER A 66 14.06 1.43 5.27
CA SER A 66 13.72 0.27 6.13
C SER A 66 13.34 -0.95 5.29
N TYR A 67 12.49 -0.77 4.25
CA TYR A 67 12.09 -1.87 3.38
C TYR A 67 13.19 -2.31 2.41
N LYS A 68 14.04 -1.37 1.97
CA LYS A 68 15.25 -1.73 1.23
C LYS A 68 16.16 -2.62 2.07
N ALA A 69 16.45 -2.23 3.30
CA ALA A 69 17.28 -3.03 4.20
C ALA A 69 16.68 -4.41 4.50
N ALA A 70 15.35 -4.51 4.63
CA ALA A 70 14.67 -5.79 4.79
C ALA A 70 14.81 -6.68 3.55
N CYS A 71 14.61 -6.14 2.35
CA CYS A 71 14.76 -6.84 1.09
C CYS A 71 16.20 -7.31 0.86
N ASP A 72 17.19 -6.45 1.10
CA ASP A 72 18.61 -6.71 0.88
C ASP A 72 19.15 -7.87 1.73
N LYS A 73 18.50 -8.21 2.86
CA LYS A 73 18.84 -9.42 3.65
C LYS A 73 18.55 -10.72 2.93
N HIS A 74 17.64 -10.70 1.95
CA HIS A 74 17.19 -11.88 1.22
C HIS A 74 17.65 -11.87 -0.23
N ASP A 75 17.54 -10.72 -0.90
CA ASP A 75 17.97 -10.52 -2.29
C ASP A 75 18.05 -9.01 -2.58
N SER A 76 19.19 -8.54 -3.07
CA SER A 76 19.40 -7.13 -3.43
C SER A 76 18.52 -6.66 -4.58
N GLU A 77 18.02 -7.58 -5.42
CA GLU A 77 17.09 -7.27 -6.53
C GLU A 77 15.63 -7.14 -6.07
N PHE A 78 15.30 -7.57 -4.86
CA PHE A 78 13.91 -7.53 -4.37
C PHE A 78 13.39 -6.11 -4.23
N TYR A 79 14.16 -5.22 -3.59
CA TYR A 79 13.69 -3.86 -3.40
C TYR A 79 13.46 -3.11 -4.71
N PRO A 80 14.41 -3.00 -5.64
CA PRO A 80 14.16 -2.30 -6.90
C PRO A 80 13.01 -2.92 -7.72
N LYS A 81 12.89 -4.24 -7.76
CA LYS A 81 11.81 -4.96 -8.43
C LYS A 81 10.46 -4.68 -7.80
N PHE A 82 10.36 -4.84 -6.48
CA PHE A 82 9.08 -4.73 -5.77
C PHE A 82 8.64 -3.29 -5.55
N LYS A 83 9.58 -2.35 -5.45
CA LYS A 83 9.31 -0.92 -5.44
C LYS A 83 8.71 -0.47 -6.77
N LYS A 84 9.33 -0.87 -7.88
CA LYS A 84 8.78 -0.58 -9.20
C LYS A 84 7.39 -1.20 -9.38
N TRP A 85 7.21 -2.42 -8.92
CA TRP A 85 5.90 -3.08 -9.00
C TRP A 85 4.84 -2.35 -8.15
N ALA A 86 5.20 -1.86 -6.96
CA ALA A 86 4.31 -1.03 -6.15
C ALA A 86 3.90 0.27 -6.88
N ASP A 87 4.86 0.97 -7.50
CA ASP A 87 4.57 2.18 -8.26
C ASP A 87 3.61 1.91 -9.44
N ASP A 88 3.77 0.80 -10.13
CA ASP A 88 2.90 0.40 -11.24
C ASP A 88 1.52 -0.06 -10.75
N TYR A 89 1.47 -0.84 -9.67
CA TYR A 89 0.22 -1.42 -9.14
C TYR A 89 -0.72 -0.38 -8.56
N PHE A 90 -0.20 0.57 -7.78
CA PHE A 90 -1.01 1.57 -7.08
C PHE A 90 -1.42 2.78 -7.94
N GLN A 91 -1.36 2.67 -9.25
CA GLN A 91 -1.85 3.70 -10.17
C GLN A 91 -3.37 3.84 -10.11
N ILE A 92 -3.84 5.08 -10.20
CA ILE A 92 -5.24 5.46 -10.40
C ILE A 92 -5.35 6.04 -11.82
N PRO A 93 -5.55 5.19 -12.86
CA PRO A 93 -5.42 5.61 -14.26
C PRO A 93 -6.33 6.77 -14.64
N HIS A 94 -7.57 6.78 -14.15
CA HIS A 94 -8.53 7.86 -14.47
C HIS A 94 -8.18 9.20 -13.79
N ARG A 95 -7.21 9.22 -12.87
CA ARG A 95 -6.68 10.43 -12.24
C ARG A 95 -5.28 10.80 -12.77
N GLY A 96 -4.58 9.88 -13.43
CA GLY A 96 -3.20 10.08 -13.85
C GLY A 96 -2.23 10.27 -12.67
N GLU A 97 -2.48 9.59 -11.54
CA GLU A 97 -1.68 9.68 -10.32
C GLU A 97 -1.64 8.34 -9.58
N THR A 98 -0.69 8.16 -8.67
CA THR A 98 -0.65 7.02 -7.77
C THR A 98 -1.50 7.23 -6.52
N ARG A 99 -1.98 6.14 -5.91
CA ARG A 99 -2.69 6.16 -4.63
C ARG A 99 -1.84 6.72 -3.49
N GLY A 100 -0.56 6.33 -3.44
CA GLY A 100 0.42 6.71 -2.43
C GLY A 100 1.81 6.87 -3.01
N LEU A 101 2.83 6.84 -2.17
CA LEU A 101 4.23 7.01 -2.57
C LEU A 101 5.00 5.68 -2.66
N GLY A 102 4.27 4.58 -2.84
CA GLY A 102 4.84 3.25 -3.00
C GLY A 102 5.30 2.63 -1.68
N GLY A 103 6.27 1.78 -1.79
CA GLY A 103 6.82 0.89 -0.80
C GLY A 103 7.33 -0.35 -1.52
N ILE A 104 6.89 -1.54 -1.12
CA ILE A 104 7.11 -2.79 -1.85
C ILE A 104 5.77 -3.48 -2.13
N PHE A 105 5.68 -4.10 -3.29
CA PHE A 105 4.56 -4.97 -3.66
C PHE A 105 5.07 -6.16 -4.49
N PHE A 106 4.57 -7.35 -4.17
CA PHE A 106 4.84 -8.57 -4.93
C PHE A 106 3.64 -9.49 -4.92
N ASP A 107 3.48 -10.27 -5.96
CA ASP A 107 2.46 -11.30 -6.11
C ASP A 107 3.01 -12.49 -6.88
N ASP A 108 2.33 -13.63 -6.82
CA ASP A 108 2.73 -14.85 -7.52
C ASP A 108 4.22 -15.23 -7.30
N LEU A 109 4.78 -14.90 -6.12
CA LEU A 109 6.18 -15.12 -5.82
C LEU A 109 6.41 -16.57 -5.39
N ASN A 110 7.00 -17.37 -6.30
CA ASN A 110 7.31 -18.80 -6.10
C ASN A 110 8.59 -19.23 -6.82
N ASP A 111 9.51 -18.26 -7.04
CA ASP A 111 10.71 -18.43 -7.86
C ASP A 111 11.88 -19.11 -7.14
N ARG A 112 11.69 -19.50 -5.89
CA ARG A 112 12.71 -20.12 -5.03
C ARG A 112 12.08 -20.95 -3.93
N ASP A 113 12.93 -21.52 -3.05
CA ASP A 113 12.52 -22.30 -1.89
C ASP A 113 11.44 -21.59 -1.05
N PRO A 114 10.30 -22.25 -0.74
CA PRO A 114 9.20 -21.63 0.00
C PRO A 114 9.57 -21.17 1.41
N GLU A 115 10.50 -21.85 2.09
CA GLU A 115 10.95 -21.43 3.42
C GLU A 115 11.74 -20.09 3.36
N LYS A 116 12.52 -19.90 2.30
CA LYS A 116 13.22 -18.61 2.07
C LYS A 116 12.23 -17.47 1.81
N LEU A 117 11.15 -17.74 1.08
CA LEU A 117 10.11 -16.75 0.84
C LEU A 117 9.26 -16.48 2.08
N LEU A 118 9.02 -17.48 2.91
CA LEU A 118 8.38 -17.31 4.22
C LEU A 118 9.22 -16.40 5.12
N LEU A 119 10.52 -16.65 5.21
CA LEU A 119 11.44 -15.79 5.98
C LEU A 119 11.47 -14.34 5.46
N PHE A 120 11.40 -14.15 4.14
CA PHE A 120 11.27 -12.83 3.55
C PHE A 120 9.94 -12.15 3.92
N ALA A 121 8.82 -12.87 3.85
CA ALA A 121 7.50 -12.35 4.26
C ALA A 121 7.48 -11.99 5.75
N GLU A 122 8.07 -12.81 6.61
CA GLU A 122 8.24 -12.52 8.05
C GLU A 122 9.11 -11.28 8.29
N GLU A 123 10.21 -11.12 7.55
CA GLU A 123 11.06 -9.94 7.65
C GLU A 123 10.27 -8.68 7.26
N GLY A 124 9.48 -8.75 6.19
CA GLY A 124 8.59 -7.67 5.79
C GLY A 124 7.58 -7.29 6.89
N LEU A 125 6.97 -8.28 7.54
CA LEU A 125 6.06 -8.05 8.69
C LEU A 125 6.79 -7.44 9.90
N LYS A 126 7.98 -7.95 10.24
CA LYS A 126 8.80 -7.43 11.33
C LYS A 126 9.23 -5.98 11.10
N THR A 127 9.34 -5.57 9.83
CA THR A 127 9.74 -4.21 9.42
C THR A 127 8.60 -3.19 9.55
N VAL A 128 7.33 -3.62 9.58
CA VAL A 128 6.16 -2.71 9.65
C VAL A 128 6.28 -1.71 10.81
N VAL A 129 6.51 -2.19 12.01
CA VAL A 129 6.56 -1.33 13.21
C VAL A 129 7.77 -0.38 13.18
N PRO A 130 9.02 -0.83 12.98
CA PRO A 130 10.16 0.08 12.93
C PRO A 130 10.14 1.05 11.75
N ALA A 131 9.52 0.72 10.62
CA ALA A 131 9.38 1.62 9.47
C ALA A 131 8.30 2.69 9.69
N TYR A 132 7.23 2.38 10.40
CA TYR A 132 6.05 3.26 10.48
C TYR A 132 5.92 4.01 11.82
N LEU A 133 6.23 3.36 12.94
CA LEU A 133 6.02 3.96 14.28
C LEU A 133 6.80 5.28 14.50
N PRO A 134 8.06 5.43 14.05
CA PRO A 134 8.77 6.72 14.17
C PRO A 134 8.07 7.86 13.43
N ILE A 135 7.50 7.59 12.25
CA ILE A 135 6.74 8.56 11.44
C ILE A 135 5.47 9.00 12.18
N ILE A 136 4.71 8.05 12.72
CA ILE A 136 3.51 8.38 13.53
C ILE A 136 3.88 9.16 14.79
N ALA A 137 4.92 8.75 15.49
CA ALA A 137 5.37 9.43 16.69
C ALA A 137 5.78 10.89 16.42
N LYS A 138 6.37 11.16 15.25
CA LYS A 138 6.74 12.50 14.78
C LYS A 138 5.52 13.38 14.55
N HIS A 139 4.47 12.85 13.91
CA HIS A 139 3.36 13.64 13.35
C HIS A 139 2.05 13.59 14.13
N LYS A 140 1.88 12.68 15.09
CA LYS A 140 0.60 12.46 15.77
C LYS A 140 0.03 13.70 16.50
N ASP A 141 0.91 14.58 16.96
CA ASP A 141 0.56 15.79 17.72
C ASP A 141 0.78 17.10 16.94
N ASP A 142 1.12 17.02 15.64
CA ASP A 142 1.29 18.21 14.81
C ASP A 142 0.00 19.03 14.73
N VAL A 143 0.12 20.35 14.89
CA VAL A 143 -1.01 21.26 14.76
C VAL A 143 -1.38 21.39 13.28
N TYR A 144 -2.64 21.28 12.97
CA TYR A 144 -3.15 21.39 11.61
C TYR A 144 -4.41 22.25 11.51
N THR A 145 -4.61 22.84 10.33
CA THR A 145 -5.79 23.64 10.00
C THR A 145 -6.93 22.79 9.45
N GLN A 146 -8.14 23.34 9.43
CA GLN A 146 -9.29 22.72 8.79
C GLN A 146 -9.05 22.43 7.30
N GLN A 147 -8.40 23.35 6.59
CA GLN A 147 -8.05 23.16 5.17
C GLN A 147 -7.14 21.95 4.95
N GLN A 148 -6.14 21.77 5.81
CA GLN A 148 -5.25 20.61 5.74
C GLN A 148 -6.00 19.28 6.03
N LYS A 149 -6.98 19.34 6.93
CA LYS A 149 -7.86 18.18 7.17
C LYS A 149 -8.73 17.86 5.95
N GLU A 150 -9.30 18.86 5.32
CA GLU A 150 -10.11 18.69 4.10
C GLU A 150 -9.27 18.12 2.94
N TRP A 151 -8.04 18.56 2.80
CA TRP A 151 -7.09 17.97 1.85
C TRP A 151 -6.85 16.47 2.16
N GLN A 152 -6.57 16.10 3.40
CA GLN A 152 -6.45 14.69 3.79
C GLN A 152 -7.70 13.88 3.38
N LEU A 153 -8.90 14.42 3.62
CA LEU A 153 -10.13 13.74 3.24
C LEU A 153 -10.27 13.56 1.73
N MET A 154 -9.83 14.52 0.93
CA MET A 154 -9.80 14.36 -0.53
C MET A 154 -8.78 13.29 -0.96
N ARG A 155 -7.60 13.26 -0.34
CA ARG A 155 -6.62 12.18 -0.61
C ARG A 155 -7.16 10.80 -0.20
N ARG A 156 -7.95 10.73 0.86
CA ARG A 156 -8.69 9.51 1.23
C ARG A 156 -9.73 9.12 0.19
N GLY A 157 -10.35 10.08 -0.48
CA GLY A 157 -11.21 9.82 -1.65
C GLY A 157 -10.46 9.07 -2.76
N ARG A 158 -9.21 9.46 -3.06
CA ARG A 158 -8.36 8.74 -4.04
C ARG A 158 -8.01 7.33 -3.57
N TYR A 159 -7.75 7.17 -2.28
CA TYR A 159 -7.54 5.85 -1.67
C TYR A 159 -8.77 4.93 -1.86
N VAL A 160 -9.95 5.46 -1.63
CA VAL A 160 -11.23 4.73 -1.85
C VAL A 160 -11.41 4.38 -3.33
N GLU A 161 -11.16 5.33 -4.25
CA GLU A 161 -11.25 5.08 -5.70
C GLU A 161 -10.36 3.92 -6.13
N PHE A 162 -9.11 3.89 -5.68
CA PHE A 162 -8.22 2.79 -6.00
C PHE A 162 -8.76 1.45 -5.46
N ASN A 163 -9.09 1.40 -4.18
CA ASN A 163 -9.49 0.15 -3.54
C ASN A 163 -10.78 -0.43 -4.13
N LEU A 164 -11.76 0.39 -4.47
CA LEU A 164 -13.04 -0.09 -5.02
C LEU A 164 -12.98 -0.40 -6.53
N VAL A 165 -12.11 0.28 -7.28
CA VAL A 165 -12.11 0.19 -8.76
C VAL A 165 -10.96 -0.67 -9.27
N TYR A 166 -9.79 -0.64 -8.63
CA TYR A 166 -8.56 -1.26 -9.17
C TYR A 166 -7.94 -2.32 -8.28
N ASP A 167 -8.18 -2.30 -6.96
CA ASP A 167 -7.56 -3.28 -6.07
C ASP A 167 -8.06 -4.70 -6.35
N ARG A 168 -7.15 -5.55 -6.82
CA ARG A 168 -7.48 -6.94 -7.19
C ARG A 168 -8.04 -7.73 -6.02
N GLY A 169 -7.50 -7.52 -4.81
CA GLY A 169 -7.93 -8.21 -3.60
C GLY A 169 -9.36 -7.85 -3.21
N THR A 170 -9.70 -6.56 -3.23
CA THR A 170 -11.06 -6.06 -2.97
C THR A 170 -12.05 -6.60 -4.01
N ILE A 171 -11.72 -6.48 -5.29
CA ILE A 171 -12.58 -6.96 -6.39
C ILE A 171 -12.80 -8.46 -6.29
N PHE A 172 -11.74 -9.24 -6.06
CA PHE A 172 -11.82 -10.69 -5.90
C PHE A 172 -12.70 -11.06 -4.70
N GLY A 173 -12.45 -10.47 -3.53
CA GLY A 173 -13.21 -10.75 -2.32
C GLY A 173 -14.71 -10.46 -2.47
N LEU A 174 -15.07 -9.34 -3.09
CA LEU A 174 -16.48 -8.98 -3.34
C LEU A 174 -17.15 -9.93 -4.35
N LYS A 175 -16.42 -10.35 -5.40
CA LYS A 175 -16.95 -11.28 -6.44
C LYS A 175 -17.08 -12.72 -5.94
N THR A 176 -16.26 -13.15 -5.01
CA THR A 176 -16.27 -14.54 -4.51
C THR A 176 -17.12 -14.74 -3.27
N GLY A 177 -17.87 -13.72 -2.84
CA GLY A 177 -18.75 -13.82 -1.67
C GLY A 177 -18.01 -13.80 -0.33
N GLY A 178 -16.83 -13.17 -0.30
CA GLY A 178 -16.09 -12.92 0.94
C GLY A 178 -16.90 -12.07 1.92
N ARG A 179 -16.46 -12.03 3.19
CA ARG A 179 -17.12 -11.22 4.21
C ARG A 179 -16.97 -9.73 3.88
N ILE A 180 -18.06 -9.09 3.44
CA ILE A 180 -18.09 -7.71 2.93
C ILE A 180 -17.51 -6.73 3.95
N GLU A 181 -17.92 -6.83 5.21
CA GLU A 181 -17.46 -5.94 6.29
C GLU A 181 -15.93 -6.04 6.49
N SER A 182 -15.38 -7.25 6.40
CA SER A 182 -13.93 -7.47 6.52
C SER A 182 -13.15 -6.94 5.32
N ILE A 183 -13.75 -6.90 4.15
CA ILE A 183 -13.15 -6.35 2.93
C ILE A 183 -13.18 -4.81 2.99
N LEU A 184 -14.34 -4.22 3.29
CA LEU A 184 -14.55 -2.78 3.25
C LEU A 184 -14.00 -2.04 4.48
N MET A 185 -13.66 -2.75 5.57
CA MET A 185 -13.03 -2.14 6.74
C MET A 185 -11.64 -1.54 6.46
N SER A 186 -11.04 -1.86 5.31
CA SER A 186 -9.78 -1.23 4.86
C SER A 186 -9.95 0.22 4.41
N LEU A 187 -11.19 0.64 4.14
CA LEU A 187 -11.49 2.01 3.73
C LEU A 187 -11.44 2.97 4.92
N PRO A 188 -11.07 4.25 4.70
CA PRO A 188 -11.13 5.26 5.75
C PRO A 188 -12.58 5.53 6.18
N GLU A 189 -12.79 5.80 7.46
CA GLU A 189 -14.10 6.15 8.02
C GLU A 189 -14.77 7.33 7.30
N THR A 190 -13.97 8.31 6.88
CA THR A 190 -14.42 9.50 6.17
C THR A 190 -13.51 9.81 4.98
N ALA A 191 -14.14 10.23 3.89
CA ALA A 191 -13.47 10.68 2.67
C ALA A 191 -14.28 11.84 2.05
N ARG A 192 -13.66 12.58 1.12
CA ARG A 192 -14.28 13.73 0.46
C ARG A 192 -13.98 13.72 -1.02
N TRP A 193 -14.97 14.15 -1.82
CA TRP A 193 -14.82 14.45 -3.23
C TRP A 193 -15.31 15.88 -3.49
N GLU A 194 -14.57 16.61 -4.28
CA GLU A 194 -14.94 17.92 -4.78
C GLU A 194 -14.94 17.91 -6.31
N TYR A 195 -15.92 18.61 -6.90
CA TYR A 195 -15.95 18.77 -8.34
C TYR A 195 -14.86 19.78 -8.77
N ASP A 196 -14.00 19.33 -9.69
CA ASP A 196 -12.94 20.16 -10.31
C ASP A 196 -12.10 20.96 -9.30
N HIS A 197 -11.67 20.29 -8.22
CA HIS A 197 -10.85 20.94 -7.18
C HIS A 197 -9.56 21.52 -7.76
N GLN A 198 -9.36 22.79 -7.55
CA GLN A 198 -8.17 23.53 -8.00
C GLN A 198 -7.12 23.58 -6.88
N ILE A 199 -5.93 23.07 -7.15
CA ILE A 199 -4.82 23.09 -6.22
C ILE A 199 -4.00 24.37 -6.44
N LEU A 200 -3.78 25.11 -5.36
CA LEU A 200 -3.00 26.37 -5.44
C LEU A 200 -1.56 26.06 -5.85
N GLU A 201 -1.10 26.70 -6.91
CA GLU A 201 0.28 26.56 -7.38
C GLU A 201 1.27 27.01 -6.29
N GLY A 202 2.36 26.25 -6.13
CA GLY A 202 3.38 26.51 -5.09
C GLY A 202 2.98 26.07 -3.68
N SER A 203 1.77 25.53 -3.47
CA SER A 203 1.36 24.99 -2.18
C SER A 203 2.01 23.63 -1.90
N LYS A 204 1.98 23.18 -0.62
CA LYS A 204 2.42 21.83 -0.22
C LYS A 204 1.57 20.73 -0.87
N GLU A 205 0.30 21.00 -1.14
CA GLU A 205 -0.60 20.14 -1.89
C GLU A 205 -0.14 19.97 -3.34
N ALA A 206 0.28 21.05 -3.99
CA ALA A 206 0.84 20.98 -5.34
C ALA A 206 2.20 20.26 -5.38
N GLU A 207 3.00 20.37 -4.32
CA GLU A 207 4.27 19.68 -4.20
C GLU A 207 4.09 18.16 -4.17
N ILE A 208 3.24 17.63 -3.29
CA ILE A 208 3.01 16.20 -3.21
C ILE A 208 2.35 15.64 -4.48
N MET A 209 1.48 16.41 -5.14
CA MET A 209 0.87 16.01 -6.40
C MET A 209 1.89 15.76 -7.53
N LYS A 210 3.02 16.46 -7.55
CA LYS A 210 4.10 16.18 -8.51
C LYS A 210 4.64 14.75 -8.33
N VAL A 211 4.80 14.33 -7.08
CA VAL A 211 5.33 13.00 -6.77
C VAL A 211 4.30 11.89 -7.03
N PHE A 212 3.02 12.14 -6.76
CA PHE A 212 1.96 11.19 -7.13
C PHE A 212 1.84 10.98 -8.65
N LYS A 213 2.12 12.01 -9.45
CA LYS A 213 2.10 11.91 -10.92
C LYS A 213 3.37 11.30 -11.49
N THR A 214 4.49 11.43 -10.79
CA THR A 214 5.79 10.95 -11.24
C THR A 214 6.52 10.29 -10.08
N PRO A 215 6.28 8.98 -9.84
CA PRO A 215 6.99 8.23 -8.82
C PRO A 215 8.51 8.33 -8.97
N ARG A 216 9.21 8.39 -7.85
CA ARG A 216 10.67 8.50 -7.82
C ARG A 216 11.31 7.54 -6.83
N ASN A 217 12.60 7.33 -6.95
CA ASN A 217 13.37 6.61 -5.95
C ASN A 217 13.63 7.49 -4.73
N TRP A 218 13.59 6.87 -3.56
CA TRP A 218 13.82 7.53 -2.26
C TRP A 218 15.17 7.18 -1.64
N VAL A 219 15.73 6.01 -2.05
CA VAL A 219 16.97 5.41 -1.53
C VAL A 219 17.74 4.71 -2.64
#